data_cbca9ace554e1628f7e47e781bc72dfc
#
_entry.id   cbca9ace554e1628f7e47e781bc72dfc
#
_cell.length_a   1.000
_cell.length_b   1.000
_cell.length_c   1.000
_cell.angle_alpha   90.00
_cell.angle_beta   90.00
_cell.angle_gamma   90.00
#
_symmetry.space_group_name_H-M   'P 1'
#
loop_
_entity.id
_entity.type
_entity.pdbx_description
1 polymer ?
#
loop_
_entity_poly.entity_id
_entity_poly.type
_entity_poly.pdbx_seq_one_letter_code
_entity_poly.pdbx_strand_id
1 'polypeptide(L)'
;MALLNAKDLESKIATIGKTAGELQSEIQIAAVNAIGYSIEHGDIRFGQKLFDVLPSGVRRASLVAFLEKHGNFAYLKEDKKFAFYKAQDSYDEVALLATSWASAKSENIVSEYDVQDMFDKLMKRIESAIKKSGDGSVKVLNTPLYDYLQEAQDRFNAEREFVKAA
;
A
#
# COMPACT_ATOMS: atom_id res chain seq x y z
N MET A 1 23.73 25.60 2.83
CA MET A 1 24.05 24.63 1.76
C MET A 1 24.14 25.41 0.47
N ALA A 2 25.25 25.37 -0.29
CA ALA A 2 25.37 26.09 -1.53
C ALA A 2 24.57 25.38 -2.64
N LEU A 3 23.90 26.15 -3.51
CA LEU A 3 23.20 25.60 -4.66
C LEU A 3 24.23 25.02 -5.65
N LEU A 4 23.92 23.84 -6.19
CA LEU A 4 24.68 23.23 -7.28
C LEU A 4 24.48 24.07 -8.56
N ASN A 5 25.50 24.17 -9.37
CA ASN A 5 25.33 24.70 -10.72
C ASN A 5 24.51 23.73 -11.59
N ALA A 6 23.98 24.21 -12.72
CA ALA A 6 23.08 23.43 -13.57
C ALA A 6 23.69 22.10 -14.04
N LYS A 7 24.98 22.10 -14.45
CA LYS A 7 25.68 20.92 -14.95
C LYS A 7 25.83 19.85 -13.84
N ASP A 8 26.21 20.27 -12.64
CA ASP A 8 26.37 19.35 -11.51
C ASP A 8 25.02 18.80 -11.06
N LEU A 9 23.95 19.61 -11.13
CA LEU A 9 22.60 19.18 -10.83
C LEU A 9 22.10 18.15 -11.85
N GLU A 10 22.31 18.37 -13.16
CA GLU A 10 21.97 17.41 -14.21
C GLU A 10 22.71 16.08 -14.04
N SER A 11 24.03 16.13 -13.77
CA SER A 11 24.81 14.93 -13.49
C SER A 11 24.30 14.16 -12.29
N LYS A 12 23.93 14.88 -11.23
CA LYS A 12 23.36 14.25 -10.01
C LYS A 12 22.00 13.61 -10.27
N ILE A 13 21.14 14.26 -11.05
CA ILE A 13 19.84 13.71 -11.46
C ILE A 13 20.02 12.43 -12.28
N ALA A 14 20.93 12.42 -13.24
CA ALA A 14 21.24 11.24 -14.05
C ALA A 14 21.75 10.07 -13.19
N THR A 15 22.63 10.34 -12.21
CA THR A 15 23.13 9.34 -11.27
C THR A 15 21.99 8.75 -10.42
N ILE A 16 21.08 9.60 -9.90
CA ILE A 16 19.91 9.13 -9.14
C ILE A 16 19.04 8.20 -9.99
N GLY A 17 18.78 8.57 -11.25
CA GLY A 17 18.00 7.74 -12.16
C GLY A 17 18.64 6.37 -12.40
N LYS A 18 19.96 6.33 -12.62
CA LYS A 18 20.70 5.08 -12.79
C LYS A 18 20.64 4.19 -11.54
N THR A 19 20.95 4.75 -10.37
CA THR A 19 20.95 4.01 -9.11
C THR A 19 19.55 3.49 -8.76
N ALA A 20 18.50 4.26 -9.07
CA ALA A 20 17.12 3.80 -8.88
C ALA A 20 16.78 2.60 -9.78
N GLY A 21 17.25 2.60 -11.04
CA GLY A 21 17.08 1.47 -11.96
C GLY A 21 17.83 0.22 -11.49
N GLU A 22 19.06 0.37 -11.03
CA GLU A 22 19.86 -0.73 -10.46
C GLU A 22 19.18 -1.32 -9.24
N LEU A 23 18.68 -0.49 -8.32
CA LEU A 23 17.93 -0.96 -7.14
C LEU A 23 16.68 -1.75 -7.51
N GLN A 24 15.91 -1.30 -8.52
CA GLN A 24 14.72 -2.02 -8.98
C GLN A 24 15.08 -3.43 -9.51
N SER A 25 16.19 -3.54 -10.25
CA SER A 25 16.66 -4.81 -10.78
C SER A 25 17.13 -5.76 -9.68
N GLU A 26 17.85 -5.25 -8.68
CA GLU A 26 18.31 -6.05 -7.55
C GLU A 26 17.13 -6.57 -6.71
N ILE A 27 16.10 -5.75 -6.50
CA ILE A 27 14.86 -6.17 -5.81
C ILE A 27 14.15 -7.27 -6.62
N GLN A 28 14.10 -7.14 -7.96
CA GLN A 28 13.51 -8.16 -8.84
C GLN A 28 14.20 -9.51 -8.67
N ILE A 29 15.52 -9.52 -8.76
CA ILE A 29 16.33 -10.75 -8.61
C ILE A 29 16.11 -11.37 -7.21
N ALA A 30 16.18 -10.56 -6.17
CA ALA A 30 16.00 -11.03 -4.80
C ALA A 30 14.58 -11.59 -4.56
N ALA A 31 13.54 -10.94 -5.12
CA ALA A 31 12.16 -11.40 -5.00
C ALA A 31 11.93 -12.73 -5.73
N VAL A 32 12.44 -12.90 -6.95
CA VAL A 32 12.34 -14.15 -7.70
C VAL A 32 13.05 -15.31 -6.97
N ASN A 33 14.25 -15.07 -6.42
CA ASN A 33 14.94 -16.06 -5.61
C ASN A 33 14.16 -16.40 -4.33
N ALA A 34 13.58 -15.43 -3.64
CA ALA A 34 12.75 -15.68 -2.47
C ALA A 34 11.50 -16.53 -2.80
N ILE A 35 10.90 -16.32 -3.98
CA ILE A 35 9.82 -17.16 -4.50
C ILE A 35 10.31 -18.61 -4.68
N GLY A 36 11.43 -18.80 -5.37
CA GLY A 36 12.02 -20.14 -5.55
C GLY A 36 12.24 -20.85 -4.22
N TYR A 37 12.87 -20.21 -3.25
CA TYR A 37 13.08 -20.78 -1.91
C TYR A 37 11.76 -21.12 -1.19
N SER A 38 10.71 -20.30 -1.37
CA SER A 38 9.39 -20.58 -0.77
C SER A 38 8.73 -21.83 -1.37
N ILE A 39 8.93 -22.08 -2.66
CA ILE A 39 8.34 -23.20 -3.38
C ILE A 39 9.14 -24.48 -3.15
N GLU A 40 10.46 -24.43 -3.32
CA GLU A 40 11.33 -25.61 -3.26
C GLU A 40 11.58 -26.09 -1.83
N HIS A 41 11.67 -25.16 -0.87
CA HIS A 41 12.08 -25.46 0.51
C HIS A 41 11.04 -25.07 1.57
N GLY A 42 9.93 -24.45 1.22
CA GLY A 42 8.97 -23.89 2.17
C GLY A 42 9.54 -22.73 3.00
N ASP A 43 10.65 -22.13 2.55
CA ASP A 43 11.37 -21.09 3.31
C ASP A 43 10.97 -19.69 2.88
N ILE A 44 10.15 -19.04 3.71
CA ILE A 44 9.65 -17.68 3.48
C ILE A 44 10.52 -16.57 4.11
N ARG A 45 11.60 -16.94 4.83
CA ARG A 45 12.43 -15.97 5.57
C ARG A 45 13.11 -14.97 4.65
N PHE A 46 13.44 -15.33 3.42
CA PHE A 46 14.07 -14.42 2.46
C PHE A 46 13.13 -13.35 1.96
N GLY A 47 11.86 -13.70 1.70
CA GLY A 47 10.82 -12.71 1.37
C GLY A 47 10.58 -11.72 2.51
N GLN A 48 10.54 -12.21 3.76
CA GLN A 48 10.43 -11.35 4.94
C GLN A 48 11.64 -10.40 5.08
N LYS A 49 12.86 -10.93 4.99
CA LYS A 49 14.07 -10.11 5.07
C LYS A 49 14.12 -9.04 3.98
N LEU A 50 13.73 -9.39 2.75
CA LEU A 50 13.67 -8.42 1.65
C LEU A 50 12.66 -7.32 1.97
N PHE A 51 11.47 -7.66 2.45
CA PHE A 51 10.45 -6.69 2.85
C PHE A 51 10.91 -5.76 3.97
N ASP A 52 11.63 -6.28 4.96
CA ASP A 52 12.07 -5.53 6.14
C ASP A 52 13.17 -4.50 5.81
N VAL A 53 14.09 -4.84 4.90
CA VAL A 53 15.20 -3.94 4.52
C VAL A 53 14.77 -2.83 3.56
N LEU A 54 13.62 -2.95 2.90
CA LEU A 54 13.17 -1.92 1.98
C LEU A 54 12.72 -0.66 2.72
N PRO A 55 13.18 0.54 2.32
CA PRO A 55 12.73 1.80 2.91
C PRO A 55 11.23 2.04 2.65
N SER A 56 10.60 2.83 3.53
CA SER A 56 9.16 3.12 3.46
C SER A 56 8.70 3.82 2.17
N GLY A 57 9.62 4.47 1.45
CA GLY A 57 9.37 5.10 0.16
C GLY A 57 9.31 4.14 -1.04
N VAL A 58 9.73 2.88 -0.85
CA VAL A 58 9.64 1.84 -1.90
C VAL A 58 8.23 1.24 -1.90
N ARG A 59 7.78 0.77 -3.05
CA ARG A 59 6.45 0.18 -3.26
C ARG A 59 6.31 -1.19 -2.55
N ARG A 60 6.36 -1.21 -1.22
CA ARG A 60 6.24 -2.44 -0.42
C ARG A 60 4.97 -3.23 -0.73
N ALA A 61 3.86 -2.55 -1.01
CA ALA A 61 2.61 -3.21 -1.38
C ALA A 61 2.71 -4.00 -2.69
N SER A 62 3.48 -3.48 -3.68
CA SER A 62 3.73 -4.21 -4.92
C SER A 62 4.62 -5.44 -4.70
N LEU A 63 5.62 -5.34 -3.81
CA LEU A 63 6.44 -6.50 -3.44
C LEU A 63 5.59 -7.58 -2.75
N VAL A 64 4.73 -7.19 -1.81
CA VAL A 64 3.79 -8.12 -1.16
C VAL A 64 2.94 -8.82 -2.22
N ALA A 65 2.28 -8.07 -3.11
CA ALA A 65 1.44 -8.63 -4.17
C ALA A 65 2.21 -9.55 -5.11
N PHE A 66 3.47 -9.24 -5.42
CA PHE A 66 4.31 -10.07 -6.27
C PHE A 66 4.66 -11.41 -5.59
N LEU A 67 5.06 -11.36 -4.30
CA LEU A 67 5.40 -12.56 -3.53
C LEU A 67 4.18 -13.46 -3.30
N GLU A 68 3.01 -12.89 -2.96
CA GLU A 68 1.76 -13.64 -2.76
C GLU A 68 1.26 -14.29 -4.05
N LYS A 69 1.37 -13.60 -5.16
CA LYS A 69 0.88 -14.08 -6.45
C LYS A 69 1.72 -15.22 -7.01
N HIS A 70 3.03 -15.17 -6.82
CA HIS A 70 3.97 -16.06 -7.51
C HIS A 70 4.69 -17.04 -6.61
N GLY A 71 4.61 -16.87 -5.28
CA GLY A 71 5.26 -17.74 -4.31
C GLY A 71 4.30 -18.28 -3.25
N ASN A 72 4.85 -18.98 -2.26
CA ASN A 72 4.10 -19.57 -1.16
C ASN A 72 4.04 -18.62 0.06
N PHE A 73 3.58 -17.39 -0.18
CA PHE A 73 3.49 -16.32 0.81
C PHE A 73 2.04 -15.91 1.07
N ALA A 74 1.71 -15.62 2.32
CA ALA A 74 0.50 -14.89 2.73
C ALA A 74 0.90 -13.75 3.67
N TYR A 75 0.52 -12.51 3.35
CA TYR A 75 0.91 -11.34 4.13
C TYR A 75 -0.11 -11.02 5.22
N LEU A 76 0.32 -11.09 6.47
CA LEU A 76 -0.44 -10.75 7.66
C LEU A 76 -0.30 -9.23 7.92
N LYS A 77 -1.33 -8.46 7.56
CA LYS A 77 -1.30 -6.98 7.62
C LYS A 77 -1.11 -6.43 9.03
N GLU A 78 -1.70 -7.10 10.04
CA GLU A 78 -1.63 -6.68 11.44
C GLU A 78 -0.21 -6.82 11.99
N ASP A 79 0.43 -7.94 11.71
CA ASP A 79 1.79 -8.25 12.18
C ASP A 79 2.90 -7.72 11.27
N LYS A 80 2.54 -7.26 10.06
CA LYS A 80 3.48 -6.90 8.97
C LYS A 80 4.48 -8.02 8.66
N LYS A 81 4.00 -9.27 8.68
CA LYS A 81 4.80 -10.47 8.48
C LYS A 81 4.21 -11.36 7.40
N PHE A 82 5.07 -12.15 6.78
CA PHE A 82 4.63 -13.23 5.91
C PHE A 82 4.44 -14.53 6.71
N ALA A 83 3.39 -15.27 6.36
CA ALA A 83 3.18 -16.66 6.73
C ALA A 83 3.37 -17.54 5.51
N PHE A 84 3.71 -18.80 5.72
CA PHE A 84 3.75 -19.79 4.65
C PHE A 84 2.32 -20.19 4.25
N TYR A 85 2.04 -20.09 2.96
CA TYR A 85 0.77 -20.53 2.37
C TYR A 85 1.07 -21.23 1.05
N LYS A 86 0.87 -22.54 1.01
CA LYS A 86 1.15 -23.34 -0.19
C LYS A 86 0.13 -23.00 -1.29
N ALA A 87 0.54 -22.16 -2.23
CA ALA A 87 -0.26 -21.75 -3.38
C ALA A 87 0.31 -22.26 -4.69
N GLN A 88 1.64 -22.50 -4.74
CA GLN A 88 2.37 -22.88 -5.93
C GLN A 88 3.22 -24.16 -5.66
N ASP A 89 3.31 -25.02 -6.68
CA ASP A 89 4.17 -26.21 -6.66
C ASP A 89 5.40 -26.06 -7.57
N SER A 90 5.39 -25.07 -8.47
CA SER A 90 6.49 -24.76 -9.40
C SER A 90 6.47 -23.29 -9.80
N TYR A 91 7.57 -22.81 -10.34
CA TYR A 91 7.67 -21.46 -10.88
C TYR A 91 8.51 -21.43 -12.17
N ASP A 92 8.29 -20.42 -13.00
CA ASP A 92 9.10 -20.13 -14.17
C ASP A 92 9.98 -18.91 -13.86
N GLU A 93 11.25 -19.15 -13.58
CA GLU A 93 12.21 -18.11 -13.24
C GLU A 93 12.34 -17.06 -14.35
N VAL A 94 12.37 -17.48 -15.61
CA VAL A 94 12.55 -16.59 -16.76
C VAL A 94 11.34 -15.68 -16.91
N ALA A 95 10.13 -16.24 -16.81
CA ALA A 95 8.90 -15.47 -16.85
C ALA A 95 8.79 -14.49 -15.67
N LEU A 96 9.20 -14.90 -14.47
CA LEU A 96 9.21 -14.04 -13.28
C LEU A 96 10.23 -12.89 -13.38
N LEU A 97 11.41 -13.15 -13.91
CA LEU A 97 12.43 -12.11 -14.15
C LEU A 97 11.95 -11.07 -15.17
N ALA A 98 11.13 -11.50 -16.15
CA ALA A 98 10.51 -10.60 -17.12
C ALA A 98 9.31 -9.82 -16.59
N THR A 99 8.72 -10.27 -15.46
CA THR A 99 7.53 -9.66 -14.85
C THR A 99 7.93 -8.66 -13.78
N SER A 100 7.69 -7.37 -14.00
CA SER A 100 8.09 -6.32 -13.05
C SER A 100 7.35 -6.44 -11.72
N TRP A 101 8.08 -6.67 -10.63
CA TRP A 101 7.52 -6.66 -9.27
C TRP A 101 6.90 -5.31 -8.90
N ALA A 102 7.49 -4.20 -9.41
CA ALA A 102 7.05 -2.85 -9.10
C ALA A 102 5.68 -2.48 -9.70
N SER A 103 5.24 -3.21 -10.74
CA SER A 103 3.92 -3.05 -11.35
C SER A 103 2.90 -4.03 -10.82
N ALA A 104 3.29 -4.99 -9.96
CA ALA A 104 2.35 -5.90 -9.34
C ALA A 104 1.34 -5.13 -8.48
N LYS A 105 0.07 -5.44 -8.70
CA LYS A 105 -1.03 -4.93 -7.88
C LYS A 105 -1.55 -6.11 -7.09
N SER A 106 -1.88 -5.88 -5.81
CA SER A 106 -2.68 -6.86 -5.07
C SER A 106 -3.93 -7.12 -5.91
N GLU A 107 -4.22 -8.40 -6.20
CA GLU A 107 -5.53 -8.73 -6.72
C GLU A 107 -6.51 -8.14 -5.73
N ASN A 108 -7.39 -7.27 -6.21
CA ASN A 108 -8.48 -6.77 -5.38
C ASN A 108 -9.34 -8.01 -5.07
N ILE A 109 -9.04 -8.65 -3.94
CA ILE A 109 -10.08 -9.39 -3.25
C ILE A 109 -11.21 -8.38 -3.19
N VAL A 110 -12.36 -8.74 -3.72
CA VAL A 110 -13.58 -7.90 -3.68
C VAL A 110 -13.67 -7.42 -2.23
N SER A 111 -13.12 -6.24 -1.98
CA SER A 111 -13.22 -5.63 -0.68
C SER A 111 -14.69 -5.28 -0.57
N GLU A 112 -15.40 -5.94 0.33
CA GLU A 112 -16.71 -5.47 0.73
C GLU A 112 -16.50 -4.03 1.19
N TYR A 113 -16.94 -3.08 0.37
CA TYR A 113 -16.92 -1.68 0.74
C TYR A 113 -18.11 -1.48 1.67
N ASP A 114 -17.86 -1.43 2.95
CA ASP A 114 -18.82 -0.90 3.89
C ASP A 114 -18.90 0.63 3.65
N VAL A 115 -19.95 1.01 2.92
CA VAL A 115 -20.21 2.42 2.59
C VAL A 115 -20.36 3.25 3.86
N GLN A 116 -20.89 2.67 4.93
CA GLN A 116 -21.02 3.33 6.23
C GLN A 116 -19.65 3.58 6.88
N ASP A 117 -18.78 2.60 6.90
CA ASP A 117 -17.42 2.77 7.43
C ASP A 117 -16.63 3.84 6.65
N MET A 118 -16.81 3.88 5.33
CA MET A 118 -16.22 4.93 4.49
C MET A 118 -16.79 6.32 4.82
N PHE A 119 -18.09 6.41 5.02
CA PHE A 119 -18.76 7.66 5.36
C PHE A 119 -18.34 8.16 6.74
N ASP A 120 -18.30 7.28 7.75
CA ASP A 120 -17.86 7.60 9.10
C ASP A 120 -16.39 8.08 9.12
N LYS A 121 -15.52 7.45 8.33
CA LYS A 121 -14.13 7.89 8.17
C LYS A 121 -14.03 9.27 7.51
N LEU A 122 -14.88 9.53 6.51
CA LEU A 122 -14.96 10.84 5.86
C LEU A 122 -15.38 11.92 6.86
N MET A 123 -16.45 11.69 7.61
CA MET A 123 -16.97 12.62 8.61
C MET A 123 -15.92 12.96 9.67
N LYS A 124 -15.23 11.95 10.24
CA LYS A 124 -14.13 12.16 11.20
C LYS A 124 -12.99 13.01 10.62
N ARG A 125 -12.67 12.85 9.34
CA ARG A 125 -11.64 13.66 8.67
C ARG A 125 -12.08 15.12 8.51
N ILE A 126 -13.34 15.37 8.14
CA ILE A 126 -13.91 16.71 8.00
C ILE A 126 -13.94 17.39 9.38
N GLU A 127 -14.43 16.74 10.42
CA GLU A 127 -14.44 17.27 11.80
C GLU A 127 -13.03 17.64 12.27
N SER A 128 -12.06 16.78 12.03
CA SER A 128 -10.67 17.06 12.37
C SER A 128 -10.11 18.26 11.62
N ALA A 129 -10.49 18.43 10.34
CA ALA A 129 -10.10 19.60 9.55
C ALA A 129 -10.76 20.90 10.05
N ILE A 130 -12.05 20.83 10.41
CA ILE A 130 -12.78 21.97 10.98
C ILE A 130 -12.16 22.40 12.32
N LYS A 131 -11.84 21.44 13.20
CA LYS A 131 -11.14 21.76 14.47
C LYS A 131 -9.80 22.45 14.23
N LYS A 132 -9.01 21.98 13.28
CA LYS A 132 -7.72 22.60 12.90
C LYS A 132 -7.88 23.93 12.19
N SER A 133 -9.03 24.19 11.58
CA SER A 133 -9.35 25.49 10.99
C SER A 133 -9.51 26.59 12.06
N GLY A 134 -9.96 26.23 13.26
CA GLY A 134 -10.11 27.17 14.38
C GLY A 134 -8.78 27.72 14.92
N ASP A 135 -7.67 26.99 14.75
CA ASP A 135 -6.32 27.43 15.12
C ASP A 135 -5.52 28.03 13.94
N GLY A 136 -6.15 28.17 12.79
CA GLY A 136 -5.57 28.77 11.58
C GLY A 136 -4.61 27.86 10.80
N SER A 137 -4.43 26.62 11.21
CA SER A 137 -3.50 25.68 10.57
C SER A 137 -4.02 25.07 9.26
N VAL A 138 -5.35 25.08 9.07
CA VAL A 138 -6.05 24.56 7.87
C VAL A 138 -7.15 25.51 7.44
N LYS A 139 -7.29 25.74 6.13
CA LYS A 139 -8.44 26.46 5.57
C LYS A 139 -9.46 25.46 5.06
N VAL A 140 -10.64 25.40 5.68
CA VAL A 140 -11.76 24.59 5.21
C VAL A 140 -12.65 25.44 4.31
N LEU A 141 -12.97 24.91 3.12
CA LEU A 141 -13.87 25.51 2.15
C LEU A 141 -15.17 24.70 2.08
N ASN A 142 -16.28 25.34 1.69
CA ASN A 142 -17.59 24.71 1.51
C ASN A 142 -18.14 24.06 2.80
N THR A 143 -17.97 24.69 3.94
CA THR A 143 -18.50 24.21 5.24
C THR A 143 -20.00 23.87 5.23
N PRO A 144 -20.89 24.53 4.45
CA PRO A 144 -22.29 24.12 4.38
C PRO A 144 -22.51 22.67 3.90
N LEU A 145 -21.58 22.10 3.12
CA LEU A 145 -21.67 20.71 2.70
C LEU A 145 -21.55 19.74 3.89
N TYR A 146 -20.78 20.12 4.90
CA TYR A 146 -20.65 19.33 6.13
C TYR A 146 -21.98 19.20 6.86
N ASP A 147 -22.75 20.28 6.97
CA ASP A 147 -24.04 20.27 7.65
C ASP A 147 -25.03 19.32 6.95
N TYR A 148 -25.06 19.30 5.62
CA TYR A 148 -25.87 18.34 4.85
C TYR A 148 -25.43 16.89 5.05
N LEU A 149 -24.13 16.64 5.12
CA LEU A 149 -23.59 15.29 5.36
C LEU A 149 -23.94 14.82 6.77
N GLN A 150 -23.88 15.69 7.75
CA GLN A 150 -24.25 15.37 9.14
C GLN A 150 -25.75 15.09 9.26
N GLU A 151 -26.61 15.89 8.65
CA GLU A 151 -28.06 15.63 8.61
C GLU A 151 -28.39 14.29 7.95
N ALA A 152 -27.68 13.93 6.85
CA ALA A 152 -27.85 12.64 6.20
C ALA A 152 -27.44 11.47 7.10
N GLN A 153 -26.35 11.62 7.87
CA GLN A 153 -25.89 10.63 8.84
C GLN A 153 -26.91 10.41 9.96
N ASP A 154 -27.44 11.50 10.51
CA ASP A 154 -28.42 11.46 11.59
C ASP A 154 -29.71 10.75 11.17
N ARG A 155 -30.20 11.05 9.95
CA ARG A 155 -31.37 10.38 9.35
C ARG A 155 -31.12 8.87 9.18
N PHE A 156 -29.99 8.51 8.63
CA PHE A 156 -29.64 7.10 8.42
C PHE A 156 -29.54 6.33 9.75
N ASN A 157 -28.94 6.92 10.77
CA ASN A 157 -28.82 6.31 12.10
C ASN A 157 -30.19 6.15 12.76
N ALA A 158 -31.07 7.14 12.65
CA ALA A 158 -32.44 7.07 13.17
C ALA A 158 -33.26 5.95 12.50
N GLU A 159 -33.19 5.80 11.19
CA GLU A 159 -33.85 4.71 10.46
C GLU A 159 -33.32 3.33 10.89
N ARG A 160 -32.03 3.21 11.12
CA ARG A 160 -31.38 1.97 11.56
C ARG A 160 -31.77 1.54 12.97
N GLU A 161 -31.93 2.49 13.87
CA GLU A 161 -32.45 2.21 15.23
C GLU A 161 -33.92 1.76 15.19
N PHE A 162 -34.71 2.35 14.30
CA PHE A 162 -36.11 1.96 14.11
C PHE A 162 -36.24 0.52 13.58
N VAL A 163 -35.39 0.12 12.62
CA VAL A 163 -35.38 -1.25 12.07
C VAL A 163 -34.90 -2.30 13.10
N LYS A 164 -34.05 -1.91 14.06
CA LYS A 164 -33.59 -2.82 15.12
C LYS A 164 -34.59 -3.00 16.25
N ALA A 165 -35.51 -2.06 16.39
CA ALA A 165 -36.53 -2.07 17.44
C ALA A 165 -37.87 -2.73 17.03
N ALA A 166 -38.03 -3.03 15.72
CA ALA A 166 -39.17 -3.72 15.13
C ALA A 166 -38.87 -5.21 14.91
#